data_1f8c91570298ab06b82d178187a14b14
#
_entry.id   1f8c91570298ab06b82d178187a14b14
#
_cell.length_a   1.000
_cell.length_b   1.000
_cell.length_c   1.000
_cell.angle_alpha   90.00
_cell.angle_beta   90.00
_cell.angle_gamma   90.00
#
_symmetry.space_group_name_H-M   'P 1'
#
loop_
_entity.id
_entity.type
_entity.pdbx_description
1 polymer ?
#
loop_
_entity_poly.entity_id
_entity_poly.type
_entity_poly.pdbx_seq_one_letter_code
_entity_poly.pdbx_strand_id
1 'polypeptide(L)'
;MRALLFLRKDPLGAAFIIYLFAVGLTGLPCEQVGRLFTDDPRIAPIAGMAVCRAVSAVVMLFFCIQLGLFDAPRPAVRSLRAALPALLVALNNAPVIALISGTAAVTAQASAVTLFAFECVAVAAFEEVAFRAILFPLMLQRFGTGARARFSAVLLSSALFGLTHLLNLFSGAAVGATALQVGYSFLIGCMLAVVYLHTGSLAGCILLHAVYNFGGMLVPTLGQGAFLDIWNLPTVLITAVLAVFAIVFYLRLLLREDALRAGSLCRLTAEQRFALRRIHV
;
A
#
# COMPACT_ATOMS: atom_id res chain seq x y z
N MET A 1 -1.09 21.69 19.01
CA MET A 1 -0.23 20.94 19.94
C MET A 1 -1.01 20.06 20.93
N ARG A 2 -2.02 20.56 21.69
CA ARG A 2 -2.81 19.73 22.64
C ARG A 2 -3.61 18.59 21.99
N ALA A 3 -4.22 18.79 20.81
CA ALA A 3 -4.97 17.75 20.11
C ALA A 3 -4.07 16.57 19.66
N LEU A 4 -2.84 16.84 19.22
CA LEU A 4 -1.88 15.79 18.84
C LEU A 4 -1.38 14.99 20.06
N LEU A 5 -1.33 15.61 21.25
CA LEU A 5 -1.03 14.90 22.50
C LEU A 5 -2.15 13.94 22.90
N PHE A 6 -3.41 14.27 22.61
CA PHE A 6 -4.55 13.38 22.83
C PHE A 6 -4.45 12.14 21.91
N LEU A 7 -4.18 12.34 20.62
CA LEU A 7 -4.02 11.25 19.67
C LEU A 7 -2.89 10.26 20.06
N ARG A 8 -1.85 10.72 20.70
CA ARG A 8 -0.76 9.86 21.22
C ARG A 8 -1.18 8.97 22.40
N LYS A 9 -2.23 9.35 23.14
CA LYS A 9 -2.70 8.58 24.31
C LYS A 9 -3.70 7.49 23.95
N ASP A 10 -4.46 7.67 22.85
CA ASP A 10 -5.41 6.69 22.33
C ASP A 10 -5.05 6.27 20.90
N PRO A 11 -4.24 5.21 20.73
CA PRO A 11 -3.82 4.75 19.40
C PRO A 11 -4.96 4.33 18.49
N LEU A 12 -6.07 3.76 19.01
CA LEU A 12 -7.21 3.39 18.18
C LEU A 12 -8.04 4.59 17.75
N GLY A 13 -8.31 5.54 18.66
CA GLY A 13 -8.95 6.78 18.31
C GLY A 13 -8.14 7.56 17.29
N ALA A 14 -6.81 7.61 17.46
CA ALA A 14 -5.91 8.20 16.47
C ALA A 14 -5.99 7.48 15.12
N ALA A 15 -5.94 6.15 15.10
CA ALA A 15 -6.04 5.36 13.87
C ALA A 15 -7.38 5.63 13.15
N PHE A 16 -8.48 5.67 13.89
CA PHE A 16 -9.81 5.94 13.33
C PHE A 16 -9.90 7.34 12.70
N ILE A 17 -9.44 8.37 13.41
CA ILE A 17 -9.45 9.76 12.91
C ILE A 17 -8.56 9.90 11.68
N ILE A 18 -7.35 9.34 11.71
CA ILE A 18 -6.42 9.37 10.58
C ILE A 18 -6.98 8.59 9.39
N TYR A 19 -7.64 7.46 9.63
CA TYR A 19 -8.32 6.69 8.57
C TYR A 19 -9.41 7.53 7.89
N LEU A 20 -10.32 8.13 8.66
CA LEU A 20 -11.37 8.99 8.10
C LEU A 20 -10.78 10.19 7.33
N PHE A 21 -9.70 10.77 7.84
CA PHE A 21 -9.01 11.85 7.16
C PHE A 21 -8.38 11.39 5.84
N ALA A 22 -7.71 10.23 5.83
CA ALA A 22 -7.15 9.64 4.61
C ALA A 22 -8.26 9.33 3.59
N VAL A 23 -9.40 8.76 4.03
CA VAL A 23 -10.59 8.57 3.20
C VAL A 23 -11.09 9.89 2.61
N GLY A 24 -11.17 10.96 3.41
CA GLY A 24 -11.53 12.29 2.92
C GLY A 24 -10.58 12.81 1.83
N LEU A 25 -9.27 12.57 1.96
CA LEU A 25 -8.29 12.96 0.94
C LEU A 25 -8.45 12.18 -0.38
N THR A 26 -9.07 11.00 -0.38
CA THR A 26 -9.35 10.30 -1.63
C THR A 26 -10.43 10.99 -2.46
N GLY A 27 -11.32 11.75 -1.83
CA GLY A 27 -12.39 12.51 -2.49
C GLY A 27 -11.96 13.85 -3.10
N LEU A 28 -10.68 14.19 -3.13
CA LEU A 28 -10.21 15.42 -3.78
C LEU A 28 -10.57 15.43 -5.27
N PRO A 29 -10.94 16.61 -5.83
CA PRO A 29 -11.38 16.74 -7.22
C PRO A 29 -10.20 16.70 -8.20
N CYS A 30 -9.57 15.52 -8.33
CA CYS A 30 -8.32 15.35 -9.06
C CYS A 30 -8.43 15.75 -10.54
N GLU A 31 -9.53 15.43 -11.22
CA GLU A 31 -9.70 15.81 -12.63
C GLU A 31 -9.71 17.33 -12.79
N GLN A 32 -10.42 18.05 -11.93
CA GLN A 32 -10.46 19.53 -11.97
C GLN A 32 -9.08 20.13 -11.73
N VAL A 33 -8.31 19.54 -10.79
CA VAL A 33 -6.92 19.95 -10.56
C VAL A 33 -6.06 19.68 -11.80
N GLY A 34 -6.23 18.54 -12.47
CA GLY A 34 -5.48 18.22 -13.69
C GLY A 34 -5.78 19.16 -14.86
N ARG A 35 -7.03 19.61 -14.98
CA ARG A 35 -7.45 20.60 -15.99
C ARG A 35 -6.79 21.99 -15.83
N LEU A 36 -6.16 22.24 -14.69
CA LEU A 36 -5.33 23.45 -14.51
C LEU A 36 -3.99 23.35 -15.26
N PHE A 37 -3.56 22.16 -15.65
CA PHE A 37 -2.28 21.90 -16.29
C PHE A 37 -2.42 21.53 -17.78
N THR A 38 -3.56 20.94 -18.17
CA THR A 38 -3.79 20.49 -19.56
C THR A 38 -5.28 20.31 -19.85
N ASP A 39 -5.67 20.60 -21.10
CA ASP A 39 -7.02 20.36 -21.61
C ASP A 39 -7.18 18.95 -22.21
N ASP A 40 -6.10 18.17 -22.32
CA ASP A 40 -6.17 16.79 -22.83
C ASP A 40 -6.97 15.91 -21.85
N PRO A 41 -8.14 15.39 -22.28
CA PRO A 41 -9.04 14.63 -21.40
C PRO A 41 -8.45 13.29 -20.91
N ARG A 42 -7.38 12.81 -21.53
CA ARG A 42 -6.66 11.60 -21.08
C ARG A 42 -5.54 11.93 -20.10
N ILE A 43 -4.91 13.09 -20.25
CA ILE A 43 -3.76 13.48 -19.42
C ILE A 43 -4.20 14.23 -18.16
N ALA A 44 -5.27 15.02 -18.23
CA ALA A 44 -5.76 15.78 -17.08
C ALA A 44 -6.06 14.90 -15.84
N PRO A 45 -6.77 13.74 -15.93
CA PRO A 45 -6.98 12.87 -14.78
C PRO A 45 -5.67 12.35 -14.17
N ILE A 46 -4.70 11.97 -15.01
CA ILE A 46 -3.38 11.46 -14.56
C ILE A 46 -2.61 12.56 -13.83
N ALA A 47 -2.52 13.75 -14.43
CA ALA A 47 -1.81 14.89 -13.83
C ALA A 47 -2.45 15.31 -12.51
N GLY A 48 -3.77 15.41 -12.48
CA GLY A 48 -4.51 15.78 -11.28
C GLY A 48 -4.40 14.75 -10.16
N MET A 49 -4.50 13.46 -10.49
CA MET A 49 -4.30 12.38 -9.51
C MET A 49 -2.87 12.42 -8.95
N ALA A 50 -1.85 12.56 -9.80
CA ALA A 50 -0.46 12.67 -9.39
C ALA A 50 -0.25 13.80 -8.38
N VAL A 51 -0.78 15.00 -8.67
CA VAL A 51 -0.66 16.17 -7.78
C VAL A 51 -1.44 15.97 -6.49
N CYS A 52 -2.72 15.59 -6.57
CA CYS A 52 -3.56 15.40 -5.39
C CYS A 52 -2.96 14.34 -4.45
N ARG A 53 -2.48 13.23 -4.97
CA ARG A 53 -1.89 12.15 -4.15
C ARG A 53 -0.51 12.51 -3.62
N ALA A 54 0.32 13.24 -4.38
CA ALA A 54 1.59 13.76 -3.87
C ALA A 54 1.37 14.71 -2.69
N VAL A 55 0.43 15.65 -2.81
CA VAL A 55 0.05 16.57 -1.70
C VAL A 55 -0.51 15.77 -0.52
N SER A 56 -1.41 14.82 -0.77
CA SER A 56 -1.96 13.96 0.28
C SER A 56 -0.88 13.15 0.99
N ALA A 57 0.12 12.64 0.27
CA ALA A 57 1.26 11.92 0.84
C ALA A 57 2.08 12.82 1.77
N VAL A 58 2.35 14.07 1.36
CA VAL A 58 3.06 15.06 2.20
C VAL A 58 2.28 15.37 3.47
N VAL A 59 0.95 15.57 3.36
CA VAL A 59 0.08 15.82 4.53
C VAL A 59 0.09 14.63 5.48
N MET A 60 -0.03 13.41 4.96
CA MET A 60 0.03 12.18 5.78
C MET A 60 1.40 11.99 6.41
N LEU A 61 2.49 12.29 5.69
CA LEU A 61 3.85 12.25 6.23
C LEU A 61 4.04 13.25 7.38
N PHE A 62 3.46 14.45 7.25
CA PHE A 62 3.44 15.42 8.36
C PHE A 62 2.77 14.83 9.61
N PHE A 63 1.61 14.18 9.49
CA PHE A 63 0.96 13.50 10.63
C PHE A 63 1.81 12.35 11.16
N CYS A 64 2.45 11.56 10.30
CA CYS A 64 3.35 10.50 10.70
C CYS A 64 4.51 11.02 11.57
N ILE A 65 5.14 12.13 11.16
CA ILE A 65 6.20 12.81 11.91
C ILE A 65 5.66 13.36 13.24
N GLN A 66 4.51 14.05 13.23
CA GLN A 66 3.91 14.63 14.43
C GLN A 66 3.49 13.57 15.46
N LEU A 67 3.01 12.42 15.00
CA LEU A 67 2.71 11.28 15.87
C LEU A 67 3.99 10.57 16.33
N GLY A 68 5.10 10.89 15.70
CA GLY A 68 6.41 10.35 15.99
C GLY A 68 6.58 8.91 15.56
N LEU A 69 5.97 8.50 14.48
CA LEU A 69 6.01 7.16 13.93
C LEU A 69 7.09 7.01 12.83
N PHE A 70 7.80 8.09 12.50
CA PHE A 70 8.75 8.15 11.38
C PHE A 70 10.16 7.63 11.71
N ASP A 71 10.39 6.99 12.84
CA ASP A 71 11.69 6.39 13.17
C ASP A 71 11.79 4.98 12.59
N ALA A 72 11.86 4.87 11.27
CA ALA A 72 12.02 3.57 10.62
C ALA A 72 13.44 3.02 10.83
N PRO A 73 13.60 1.76 11.28
CA PRO A 73 14.91 1.13 11.34
C PRO A 73 15.49 0.98 9.92
N ARG A 74 16.80 1.20 9.77
CA ARG A 74 17.47 1.01 8.48
C ARG A 74 17.40 -0.46 8.06
N PRO A 75 16.97 -0.78 6.83
CA PRO A 75 16.87 -2.15 6.38
C PRO A 75 18.27 -2.79 6.32
N ALA A 76 18.42 -3.99 6.89
CA ALA A 76 19.60 -4.81 6.70
C ALA A 76 19.49 -5.55 5.34
N VAL A 77 20.63 -5.90 4.74
CA VAL A 77 20.67 -6.66 3.46
C VAL A 77 19.85 -7.95 3.52
N ARG A 78 19.80 -8.63 4.67
CA ARG A 78 18.94 -9.79 4.90
C ARG A 78 17.45 -9.50 4.71
N SER A 79 17.01 -8.30 5.03
CA SER A 79 15.60 -7.92 4.95
C SER A 79 15.13 -7.69 3.52
N LEU A 80 16.00 -7.37 2.57
CA LEU A 80 15.62 -7.20 1.16
C LEU A 80 15.11 -8.50 0.53
N ARG A 81 15.60 -9.67 0.98
CA ARG A 81 15.10 -10.97 0.53
C ARG A 81 13.62 -11.19 0.86
N ALA A 82 13.12 -10.55 1.91
CA ALA A 82 11.72 -10.60 2.27
C ALA A 82 10.81 -9.86 1.28
N ALA A 83 11.34 -8.91 0.52
CA ALA A 83 10.60 -8.18 -0.51
C ALA A 83 10.49 -8.95 -1.84
N LEU A 84 11.31 -9.98 -2.06
CA LEU A 84 11.37 -10.70 -3.34
C LEU A 84 10.05 -11.35 -3.76
N PRO A 85 9.31 -12.09 -2.90
CA PRO A 85 8.00 -12.62 -3.28
C PRO A 85 6.99 -11.51 -3.62
N ALA A 86 7.03 -10.38 -2.91
CA ALA A 86 6.19 -9.22 -3.21
C ALA A 86 6.53 -8.61 -4.58
N LEU A 87 7.81 -8.54 -4.92
CA LEU A 87 8.25 -8.08 -6.23
C LEU A 87 7.75 -9.02 -7.34
N LEU A 88 7.82 -10.32 -7.15
CA LEU A 88 7.29 -11.29 -8.12
C LEU A 88 5.78 -11.13 -8.32
N VAL A 89 5.02 -10.91 -7.23
CA VAL A 89 3.58 -10.63 -7.31
C VAL A 89 3.32 -9.30 -8.04
N ALA A 90 4.10 -8.26 -7.75
CA ALA A 90 3.95 -6.96 -8.40
C ALA A 90 4.26 -7.01 -9.90
N LEU A 91 5.31 -7.72 -10.30
CA LEU A 91 5.68 -7.89 -11.70
C LEU A 91 4.68 -8.77 -12.46
N ASN A 92 4.11 -9.79 -11.80
CA ASN A 92 3.08 -10.64 -12.41
C ASN A 92 1.79 -9.88 -12.74
N ASN A 93 1.56 -8.71 -12.13
CA ASN A 93 0.43 -7.85 -12.44
C ASN A 93 0.59 -7.08 -13.77
N ALA A 94 1.78 -7.10 -14.38
CA ALA A 94 2.01 -6.47 -15.67
C ALA A 94 1.48 -7.36 -16.83
N PRO A 95 0.83 -6.76 -17.87
CA PRO A 95 0.23 -7.49 -19.00
C PRO A 95 1.29 -7.96 -20.01
N VAL A 96 2.30 -8.68 -19.54
CA VAL A 96 3.48 -9.06 -20.36
C VAL A 96 3.07 -9.92 -21.54
N ILE A 97 2.18 -10.89 -21.32
CA ILE A 97 1.73 -11.82 -22.37
C ILE A 97 0.95 -11.04 -23.45
N ALA A 98 0.01 -10.15 -23.06
CA ALA A 98 -0.76 -9.36 -24.01
C ALA A 98 0.11 -8.41 -24.83
N LEU A 99 1.12 -7.81 -24.20
CA LEU A 99 2.07 -6.93 -24.89
C LEU A 99 2.96 -7.68 -25.87
N ILE A 100 3.47 -8.87 -25.50
CA ILE A 100 4.33 -9.69 -26.37
C ILE A 100 3.52 -10.31 -27.52
N SER A 101 2.29 -10.77 -27.26
CA SER A 101 1.40 -11.35 -28.28
C SER A 101 0.78 -10.31 -29.22
N GLY A 102 0.91 -9.02 -28.91
CA GLY A 102 0.30 -7.93 -29.67
C GLY A 102 -1.22 -7.81 -29.48
N THR A 103 -1.83 -8.54 -28.51
CA THR A 103 -3.26 -8.40 -28.20
C THR A 103 -3.57 -7.12 -27.43
N ALA A 104 -2.57 -6.50 -26.83
CA ALA A 104 -2.63 -5.16 -26.24
C ALA A 104 -1.38 -4.37 -26.61
N ALA A 105 -1.52 -3.05 -26.65
CA ALA A 105 -0.40 -2.14 -26.91
C ALA A 105 -0.54 -0.84 -26.10
N VAL A 106 0.60 -0.28 -25.69
CA VAL A 106 0.67 1.07 -25.15
C VAL A 106 0.68 2.05 -26.33
N THR A 107 -0.30 2.92 -26.41
CA THR A 107 -0.48 3.86 -27.54
C THR A 107 -0.11 5.29 -27.18
N ALA A 108 0.09 5.57 -25.90
CA ALA A 108 0.46 6.90 -25.43
C ALA A 108 1.95 7.21 -25.65
N GLN A 109 2.26 8.51 -25.72
CA GLN A 109 3.64 9.00 -25.82
C GLN A 109 4.42 8.71 -24.54
N ALA A 110 5.75 8.63 -24.63
CA ALA A 110 6.64 8.36 -23.49
C ALA A 110 6.47 9.35 -22.33
N SER A 111 6.15 10.62 -22.62
CA SER A 111 5.86 11.63 -21.59
C SER A 111 4.63 11.29 -20.75
N ALA A 112 3.56 10.80 -21.39
CA ALA A 112 2.35 10.35 -20.69
C ALA A 112 2.61 9.11 -19.84
N VAL A 113 3.40 8.16 -20.35
CA VAL A 113 3.83 6.97 -19.59
C VAL A 113 4.67 7.38 -18.37
N THR A 114 5.57 8.35 -18.52
CA THR A 114 6.37 8.87 -17.41
C THR A 114 5.50 9.56 -16.36
N LEU A 115 4.54 10.38 -16.80
CA LEU A 115 3.59 11.04 -15.90
C LEU A 115 2.75 10.01 -15.14
N PHE A 116 2.27 8.96 -15.82
CA PHE A 116 1.53 7.87 -15.20
C PHE A 116 2.38 7.07 -14.21
N ALA A 117 3.64 6.83 -14.51
CA ALA A 117 4.57 6.21 -13.53
C ALA A 117 4.70 7.08 -12.27
N PHE A 118 4.79 8.40 -12.45
CA PHE A 118 4.82 9.33 -11.32
C PHE A 118 3.51 9.33 -10.52
N GLU A 119 2.35 9.27 -11.18
CA GLU A 119 1.05 9.07 -10.54
C GLU A 119 1.04 7.81 -9.68
N CYS A 120 1.47 6.67 -10.23
CA CYS A 120 1.54 5.41 -9.48
C CYS A 120 2.41 5.51 -8.22
N VAL A 121 3.54 6.23 -8.30
CA VAL A 121 4.39 6.50 -7.12
C VAL A 121 3.68 7.41 -6.12
N ALA A 122 3.00 8.45 -6.57
CA ALA A 122 2.28 9.39 -5.70
C ALA A 122 1.12 8.71 -4.96
N VAL A 123 0.32 7.89 -5.68
CA VAL A 123 -0.74 7.06 -5.09
C VAL A 123 -0.16 6.11 -4.05
N ALA A 124 0.87 5.34 -4.43
CA ALA A 124 1.51 4.41 -3.52
C ALA A 124 2.11 5.12 -2.29
N ALA A 125 2.74 6.28 -2.46
CA ALA A 125 3.30 7.05 -1.35
C ALA A 125 2.20 7.49 -0.37
N PHE A 126 1.10 8.03 -0.86
CA PHE A 126 -0.03 8.41 -0.01
C PHE A 126 -0.57 7.23 0.78
N GLU A 127 -0.84 6.12 0.10
CA GLU A 127 -1.46 4.95 0.72
C GLU A 127 -0.50 4.23 1.67
N GLU A 128 0.78 4.06 1.31
CA GLU A 128 1.74 3.41 2.19
C GLU A 128 2.07 4.25 3.42
N VAL A 129 2.13 5.58 3.31
CA VAL A 129 2.27 6.45 4.48
C VAL A 129 1.06 6.30 5.40
N ALA A 130 -0.16 6.37 4.87
CA ALA A 130 -1.38 6.23 5.65
C ALA A 130 -1.46 4.88 6.36
N PHE A 131 -1.33 3.79 5.59
CA PHE A 131 -1.63 2.45 6.09
C PHE A 131 -0.44 1.77 6.77
N ARG A 132 0.80 1.89 6.23
CA ARG A 132 1.99 1.21 6.78
C ARG A 132 2.77 2.07 7.77
N ALA A 133 2.89 3.36 7.52
CA ALA A 133 3.64 4.23 8.43
C ALA A 133 2.80 4.77 9.60
N ILE A 134 1.45 4.83 9.49
CA ILE A 134 0.59 5.37 10.54
C ILE A 134 -0.35 4.31 11.11
N LEU A 135 -1.33 3.81 10.33
CA LEU A 135 -2.39 2.94 10.87
C LEU A 135 -1.83 1.65 11.46
N PHE A 136 -0.97 0.96 10.73
CA PHE A 136 -0.41 -0.31 11.17
C PHE A 136 0.41 -0.18 12.48
N PRO A 137 1.35 0.77 12.65
CA PRO A 137 2.04 0.99 13.92
C PRO A 137 1.11 1.39 15.07
N LEU A 138 0.08 2.20 14.83
CA LEU A 138 -0.91 2.55 15.86
C LEU A 138 -1.68 1.33 16.35
N MET A 139 -2.03 0.41 15.45
CA MET A 139 -2.68 -0.85 15.81
C MET A 139 -1.73 -1.76 16.60
N LEU A 140 -0.45 -1.83 16.22
CA LEU A 140 0.57 -2.54 17.00
C LEU A 140 0.74 -1.94 18.40
N GLN A 141 0.73 -0.61 18.54
CA GLN A 141 0.78 0.05 19.85
C GLN A 141 -0.38 -0.37 20.74
N ARG A 142 -1.58 -0.53 20.18
CA ARG A 142 -2.78 -0.89 20.94
C ARG A 142 -2.88 -2.37 21.24
N PHE A 143 -2.56 -3.23 20.26
CA PHE A 143 -2.71 -4.69 20.40
C PHE A 143 -1.49 -5.35 21.05
N GLY A 144 -0.32 -4.71 20.98
CA GLY A 144 0.95 -5.24 21.43
C GLY A 144 1.76 -5.90 20.30
N THR A 145 2.88 -6.53 20.68
CA THR A 145 3.88 -7.05 19.74
C THR A 145 3.94 -8.57 19.66
N GLY A 146 3.09 -9.28 20.43
CA GLY A 146 2.97 -10.74 20.37
C GLY A 146 2.43 -11.23 19.00
N ALA A 147 2.60 -12.52 18.72
CA ALA A 147 2.23 -13.10 17.42
C ALA A 147 0.76 -12.82 17.03
N ARG A 148 -0.18 -13.03 17.96
CA ARG A 148 -1.61 -12.75 17.75
C ARG A 148 -1.86 -11.27 17.47
N ALA A 149 -1.21 -10.38 18.21
CA ALA A 149 -1.35 -8.94 18.07
C ALA A 149 -0.83 -8.46 16.70
N ARG A 150 0.33 -8.95 16.26
CA ARG A 150 0.88 -8.67 14.92
C ARG A 150 -0.07 -9.14 13.83
N PHE A 151 -0.59 -10.35 13.94
CA PHE A 151 -1.56 -10.90 13.00
C PHE A 151 -2.82 -10.04 12.92
N SER A 152 -3.40 -9.67 14.07
CA SER A 152 -4.58 -8.79 14.12
C SER A 152 -4.31 -7.40 13.53
N ALA A 153 -3.14 -6.81 13.79
CA ALA A 153 -2.75 -5.52 13.24
C ALA A 153 -2.60 -5.57 11.71
N VAL A 154 -1.96 -6.64 11.18
CA VAL A 154 -1.85 -6.88 9.73
C VAL A 154 -3.23 -7.00 9.12
N LEU A 155 -4.10 -7.87 9.65
CA LEU A 155 -5.43 -8.08 9.09
C LEU A 155 -6.29 -6.82 9.13
N LEU A 156 -6.33 -6.12 10.26
CA LEU A 156 -7.20 -4.95 10.41
C LEU A 156 -6.74 -3.78 9.55
N SER A 157 -5.43 -3.46 9.54
CA SER A 157 -4.91 -2.38 8.68
C SER A 157 -5.13 -2.67 7.20
N SER A 158 -5.01 -3.95 6.80
CA SER A 158 -5.21 -4.37 5.42
C SER A 158 -6.69 -4.43 5.03
N ALA A 159 -7.57 -4.81 5.97
CA ALA A 159 -9.01 -4.75 5.77
C ALA A 159 -9.48 -3.30 5.55
N LEU A 160 -9.02 -2.36 6.37
CA LEU A 160 -9.31 -0.94 6.17
C LEU A 160 -8.79 -0.44 4.82
N PHE A 161 -7.56 -0.86 4.42
CA PHE A 161 -7.01 -0.54 3.11
C PHE A 161 -7.89 -1.08 1.96
N GLY A 162 -8.27 -2.35 2.00
CA GLY A 162 -9.17 -2.93 1.01
C GLY A 162 -10.53 -2.23 0.98
N LEU A 163 -11.15 -2.00 2.13
CA LEU A 163 -12.46 -1.36 2.25
C LEU A 163 -12.49 0.09 1.74
N THR A 164 -11.35 0.81 1.74
CA THR A 164 -11.28 2.16 1.15
C THR A 164 -11.69 2.14 -0.33
N HIS A 165 -11.45 1.05 -1.05
CA HIS A 165 -11.81 0.92 -2.47
C HIS A 165 -13.32 0.80 -2.73
N LEU A 166 -14.14 0.59 -1.68
CA LEU A 166 -15.61 0.69 -1.81
C LEU A 166 -16.05 2.09 -2.26
N LEU A 167 -15.23 3.12 -2.01
CA LEU A 167 -15.50 4.47 -2.49
C LEU A 167 -15.62 4.56 -4.02
N ASN A 168 -15.02 3.62 -4.76
CA ASN A 168 -15.12 3.56 -6.21
C ASN A 168 -16.56 3.31 -6.72
N LEU A 169 -17.41 2.73 -5.87
CA LEU A 169 -18.86 2.60 -6.17
C LEU A 169 -19.54 3.96 -6.34
N PHE A 170 -19.13 4.95 -5.55
CA PHE A 170 -19.65 6.32 -5.67
C PHE A 170 -19.13 7.05 -6.92
N SER A 171 -18.05 6.56 -7.51
CA SER A 171 -17.52 7.02 -8.81
C SER A 171 -18.08 6.23 -10.00
N GLY A 172 -19.08 5.36 -9.78
CA GLY A 172 -19.73 4.59 -10.84
C GLY A 172 -19.04 3.29 -11.24
N ALA A 173 -18.05 2.82 -10.47
CA ALA A 173 -17.41 1.54 -10.75
C ALA A 173 -18.39 0.36 -10.55
N ALA A 174 -18.27 -0.68 -11.38
CA ALA A 174 -19.11 -1.87 -11.29
C ALA A 174 -18.89 -2.61 -9.95
N VAL A 175 -19.96 -3.09 -9.34
CA VAL A 175 -19.93 -3.78 -8.02
C VAL A 175 -18.96 -4.96 -8.04
N GLY A 176 -19.01 -5.81 -9.10
CA GLY A 176 -18.10 -6.97 -9.21
C GLY A 176 -16.62 -6.58 -9.29
N ALA A 177 -16.29 -5.54 -10.08
CA ALA A 177 -14.92 -5.02 -10.20
C ALA A 177 -14.45 -4.45 -8.85
N THR A 178 -15.31 -3.70 -8.16
CA THR A 178 -14.99 -3.13 -6.85
C THR A 178 -14.81 -4.22 -5.79
N ALA A 179 -15.64 -5.26 -5.78
CA ALA A 179 -15.51 -6.39 -4.85
C ALA A 179 -14.19 -7.14 -5.06
N LEU A 180 -13.81 -7.39 -6.32
CA LEU A 180 -12.50 -7.95 -6.65
C LEU A 180 -11.36 -7.04 -6.19
N GLN A 181 -11.48 -5.73 -6.40
CA GLN A 181 -10.49 -4.75 -5.97
C GLN A 181 -10.32 -4.75 -4.45
N VAL A 182 -11.39 -4.77 -3.67
CA VAL A 182 -11.34 -4.91 -2.22
C VAL A 182 -10.57 -6.17 -1.82
N GLY A 183 -10.85 -7.30 -2.48
CA GLY A 183 -10.21 -8.58 -2.18
C GLY A 183 -8.71 -8.58 -2.45
N TYR A 184 -8.28 -8.18 -3.64
CA TYR A 184 -6.85 -8.17 -3.95
C TYR A 184 -6.10 -7.05 -3.21
N SER A 185 -6.71 -5.89 -2.97
CA SER A 185 -6.11 -4.84 -2.15
C SER A 185 -5.90 -5.28 -0.71
N PHE A 186 -6.85 -6.03 -0.13
CA PHE A 186 -6.65 -6.66 1.18
C PHE A 186 -5.43 -7.59 1.19
N LEU A 187 -5.28 -8.46 0.19
CA LEU A 187 -4.14 -9.40 0.11
C LEU A 187 -2.80 -8.67 -0.07
N ILE A 188 -2.75 -7.68 -0.98
CA ILE A 188 -1.58 -6.82 -1.17
C ILE A 188 -1.28 -6.05 0.11
N GLY A 189 -2.33 -5.57 0.78
CA GLY A 189 -2.24 -4.91 2.08
C GLY A 189 -1.55 -5.77 3.12
N CYS A 190 -1.95 -7.02 3.27
CA CYS A 190 -1.32 -7.98 4.18
C CYS A 190 0.15 -8.22 3.82
N MET A 191 0.44 -8.42 2.54
CA MET A 191 1.79 -8.63 2.04
C MET A 191 2.71 -7.45 2.38
N LEU A 192 2.31 -6.23 2.03
CA LEU A 192 3.11 -5.03 2.27
C LEU A 192 3.25 -4.70 3.77
N ALA A 193 2.22 -4.99 4.59
CA ALA A 193 2.33 -4.84 6.04
C ALA A 193 3.38 -5.76 6.64
N VAL A 194 3.48 -7.02 6.18
CA VAL A 194 4.51 -7.96 6.64
C VAL A 194 5.89 -7.57 6.09
N VAL A 195 5.99 -7.12 4.83
CA VAL A 195 7.24 -6.57 4.27
C VAL A 195 7.71 -5.39 5.11
N TYR A 196 6.82 -4.45 5.43
CA TYR A 196 7.15 -3.29 6.26
C TYR A 196 7.57 -3.71 7.69
N LEU A 197 6.82 -4.60 8.32
CA LEU A 197 7.16 -5.13 9.64
C LEU A 197 8.57 -5.73 9.67
N HIS A 198 8.93 -6.49 8.63
CA HIS A 198 10.21 -7.19 8.55
C HIS A 198 11.37 -6.28 8.12
N THR A 199 11.15 -5.37 7.18
CA THR A 199 12.20 -4.52 6.61
C THR A 199 12.31 -3.14 7.27
N GLY A 200 11.22 -2.60 7.78
CA GLY A 200 11.11 -1.20 8.19
C GLY A 200 11.20 -0.21 7.02
N SER A 201 11.19 -0.70 5.78
CA SER A 201 11.40 0.13 4.58
C SER A 201 10.07 0.61 3.99
N LEU A 202 9.66 1.82 4.35
CA LEU A 202 8.51 2.47 3.73
C LEU A 202 8.74 2.70 2.22
N ALA A 203 9.94 3.14 1.83
CA ALA A 203 10.29 3.34 0.43
C ALA A 203 10.21 2.03 -0.38
N GLY A 204 10.61 0.90 0.21
CA GLY A 204 10.45 -0.42 -0.41
C GLY A 204 8.98 -0.78 -0.64
N CYS A 205 8.10 -0.51 0.33
CA CYS A 205 6.65 -0.74 0.17
C CYS A 205 6.06 0.19 -0.90
N ILE A 206 6.43 1.46 -0.92
CA ILE A 206 6.00 2.42 -1.95
C ILE A 206 6.41 1.93 -3.34
N LEU A 207 7.66 1.50 -3.52
CA LEU A 207 8.15 1.01 -4.81
C LEU A 207 7.39 -0.24 -5.27
N LEU A 208 7.22 -1.24 -4.39
CA LEU A 208 6.50 -2.47 -4.71
C LEU A 208 5.05 -2.19 -5.09
N HIS A 209 4.38 -1.30 -4.36
CA HIS A 209 3.02 -0.88 -4.64
C HIS A 209 2.91 -0.10 -5.96
N ALA A 210 3.82 0.84 -6.21
CA ALA A 210 3.87 1.60 -7.45
C ALA A 210 4.08 0.69 -8.68
N VAL A 211 4.98 -0.29 -8.59
CA VAL A 211 5.20 -1.30 -9.65
C VAL A 211 3.93 -2.13 -9.89
N TYR A 212 3.25 -2.55 -8.82
CA TYR A 212 1.98 -3.28 -8.92
C TYR A 212 0.91 -2.44 -9.66
N ASN A 213 0.72 -1.18 -9.24
CA ASN A 213 -0.26 -0.27 -9.85
C ASN A 213 0.10 0.02 -11.31
N PHE A 214 1.37 0.35 -11.59
CA PHE A 214 1.85 0.64 -12.93
C PHE A 214 1.60 -0.55 -13.87
N GLY A 215 1.99 -1.77 -13.46
CA GLY A 215 1.79 -2.96 -14.27
C GLY A 215 0.32 -3.22 -14.59
N GLY A 216 -0.56 -3.20 -13.57
CA GLY A 216 -1.97 -3.54 -13.73
C GLY A 216 -2.79 -2.46 -14.47
N MET A 217 -2.37 -1.20 -14.41
CA MET A 217 -3.15 -0.08 -14.95
C MET A 217 -2.55 0.53 -16.22
N LEU A 218 -1.36 0.11 -16.67
CA LEU A 218 -0.68 0.70 -17.83
C LEU A 218 -1.54 0.62 -19.10
N VAL A 219 -2.01 -0.57 -19.48
CA VAL A 219 -2.82 -0.77 -20.67
C VAL A 219 -4.22 -0.16 -20.51
N PRO A 220 -4.95 -0.37 -19.39
CA PRO A 220 -6.24 0.29 -19.18
C PRO A 220 -6.19 1.82 -19.28
N THR A 221 -5.11 2.44 -18.85
CA THR A 221 -4.99 3.92 -18.79
C THR A 221 -4.41 4.50 -20.08
N LEU A 222 -3.36 3.90 -20.64
CA LEU A 222 -2.54 4.48 -21.72
C LEU A 222 -2.42 3.58 -22.94
N GLY A 223 -3.20 2.52 -23.02
CA GLY A 223 -3.14 1.55 -24.09
C GLY A 223 -4.47 1.28 -24.75
N GLN A 224 -4.48 0.23 -25.55
CA GLN A 224 -5.65 -0.34 -26.20
C GLN A 224 -5.50 -1.85 -26.36
N GLY A 225 -6.61 -2.52 -26.69
CA GLY A 225 -6.65 -3.96 -26.93
C GLY A 225 -7.33 -4.74 -25.82
N ALA A 226 -7.39 -6.06 -26.00
CA ALA A 226 -8.03 -6.94 -25.04
C ALA A 226 -7.06 -7.28 -23.91
N PHE A 227 -7.29 -6.68 -22.75
CA PHE A 227 -6.57 -7.01 -21.53
C PHE A 227 -7.21 -8.26 -20.89
N LEU A 228 -7.00 -9.40 -21.54
CA LEU A 228 -7.55 -10.69 -21.08
C LEU A 228 -6.54 -11.54 -20.30
N ASP A 229 -5.34 -11.03 -20.04
CA ASP A 229 -4.27 -11.80 -19.41
C ASP A 229 -4.66 -12.37 -18.05
N ILE A 230 -5.41 -11.64 -17.26
CA ILE A 230 -5.87 -12.09 -15.94
C ILE A 230 -6.90 -13.25 -16.01
N TRP A 231 -7.51 -13.49 -17.19
CA TRP A 231 -8.55 -14.49 -17.38
C TRP A 231 -8.11 -15.65 -18.27
N ASN A 232 -6.91 -15.60 -18.88
CA ASN A 232 -6.41 -16.77 -19.58
C ASN A 232 -5.87 -17.81 -18.59
N LEU A 233 -6.05 -19.07 -18.89
CA LEU A 233 -5.72 -20.18 -17.99
C LEU A 233 -4.26 -20.17 -17.51
N PRO A 234 -3.24 -19.96 -18.37
CA PRO A 234 -1.85 -19.90 -17.92
C PRO A 234 -1.61 -18.80 -16.90
N THR A 235 -2.11 -17.59 -17.13
CA THR A 235 -1.93 -16.45 -16.20
C THR A 235 -2.66 -16.70 -14.89
N VAL A 236 -3.89 -17.23 -14.91
CA VAL A 236 -4.64 -17.59 -13.72
C VAL A 236 -3.87 -18.61 -12.88
N LEU A 237 -3.31 -19.65 -13.51
CA LEU A 237 -2.52 -20.67 -12.81
C LEU A 237 -1.23 -20.10 -12.21
N ILE A 238 -0.48 -19.28 -12.96
CA ILE A 238 0.74 -18.63 -12.47
C ILE A 238 0.38 -17.72 -11.27
N THR A 239 -0.64 -16.90 -11.41
CA THR A 239 -1.10 -16.00 -10.35
C THR A 239 -1.53 -16.77 -9.10
N ALA A 240 -2.27 -17.86 -9.25
CA ALA A 240 -2.70 -18.70 -8.14
C ALA A 240 -1.49 -19.34 -7.42
N VAL A 241 -0.52 -19.86 -8.16
CA VAL A 241 0.71 -20.44 -7.57
C VAL A 241 1.51 -19.36 -6.83
N LEU A 242 1.71 -18.19 -7.44
CA LEU A 242 2.42 -17.08 -6.81
C LEU A 242 1.68 -16.56 -5.57
N ALA A 243 0.35 -16.46 -5.61
CA ALA A 243 -0.45 -16.04 -4.49
C ALA A 243 -0.33 -17.02 -3.30
N VAL A 244 -0.48 -18.32 -3.56
CA VAL A 244 -0.31 -19.35 -2.51
C VAL A 244 1.10 -19.32 -1.94
N PHE A 245 2.13 -19.25 -2.80
CA PHE A 245 3.51 -19.12 -2.35
C PHE A 245 3.73 -17.89 -1.47
N ALA A 246 3.26 -16.72 -1.92
CA ALA A 246 3.39 -15.46 -1.18
C ALA A 246 2.64 -15.53 0.16
N ILE A 247 1.41 -16.05 0.20
CA ILE A 247 0.62 -16.19 1.42
C ILE A 247 1.38 -17.08 2.42
N VAL A 248 1.83 -18.27 2.00
CA VAL A 248 2.55 -19.20 2.88
C VAL A 248 3.86 -18.59 3.37
N PHE A 249 4.61 -17.94 2.48
CA PHE A 249 5.86 -17.28 2.82
C PHE A 249 5.65 -16.17 3.86
N TYR A 250 4.72 -15.25 3.61
CA TYR A 250 4.48 -14.11 4.51
C TYR A 250 3.82 -14.51 5.82
N LEU A 251 2.96 -15.52 5.81
CA LEU A 251 2.42 -16.09 7.04
C LEU A 251 3.53 -16.69 7.92
N ARG A 252 4.43 -17.48 7.33
CA ARG A 252 5.60 -18.02 8.06
C ARG A 252 6.51 -16.90 8.57
N LEU A 253 6.75 -15.88 7.76
CA LEU A 253 7.57 -14.73 8.15
C LEU A 253 6.93 -13.98 9.33
N LEU A 254 5.64 -13.71 9.27
CA LEU A 254 4.87 -13.03 10.33
C LEU A 254 4.90 -13.81 11.66
N LEU A 255 4.76 -15.14 11.60
CA LEU A 255 4.78 -15.99 12.78
C LEU A 255 6.17 -16.10 13.44
N ARG A 256 7.24 -15.99 12.63
CA ARG A 256 8.64 -16.06 13.09
C ARG A 256 9.23 -14.69 13.47
N GLU A 257 8.50 -13.60 13.22
CA GLU A 257 9.01 -12.26 13.50
C GLU A 257 9.24 -12.04 14.99
N ASP A 258 10.33 -11.31 15.32
CA ASP A 258 10.67 -10.97 16.69
C ASP A 258 9.76 -9.84 17.22
N ALA A 259 9.28 -10.01 18.44
CA ALA A 259 8.49 -9.00 19.15
C ALA A 259 9.26 -7.67 19.34
N LEU A 260 10.60 -7.71 19.45
CA LEU A 260 11.44 -6.52 19.54
C LEU A 260 11.41 -5.70 18.24
N ARG A 261 11.37 -6.35 17.06
CA ARG A 261 11.28 -5.66 15.78
C ARG A 261 9.91 -5.02 15.60
N ALA A 262 8.82 -5.71 15.93
CA ALA A 262 7.50 -5.12 15.96
C ALA A 262 7.44 -3.92 16.93
N GLY A 263 8.11 -4.02 18.08
CA GLY A 263 8.23 -2.96 19.06
C GLY A 263 9.03 -1.74 18.57
N SER A 264 9.94 -1.89 17.61
CA SER A 264 10.67 -0.77 17.04
C SER A 264 9.82 0.11 16.12
N LEU A 265 8.79 -0.46 15.50
CA LEU A 265 7.81 0.29 14.71
C LEU A 265 6.79 1.03 15.60
N CYS A 266 6.59 0.51 16.82
CA CYS A 266 5.78 1.17 17.82
C CYS A 266 6.74 1.97 18.71
N ARG A 267 6.55 3.23 18.98
CA ARG A 267 7.33 3.92 20.01
C ARG A 267 7.05 3.33 21.39
N LEU A 268 7.55 2.13 21.65
CA LEU A 268 7.50 1.53 22.97
C LEU A 268 8.34 2.38 23.93
N THR A 269 7.81 2.61 25.13
CA THR A 269 8.58 3.25 26.21
C THR A 269 9.82 2.40 26.53
N ALA A 270 10.84 3.02 27.13
CA ALA A 270 12.04 2.30 27.56
C ALA A 270 11.70 1.10 28.45
N GLU A 271 10.69 1.23 29.33
CA GLU A 271 10.20 0.15 30.21
C GLU A 271 9.57 -1.01 29.42
N GLN A 272 8.74 -0.71 28.40
CA GLN A 272 8.14 -1.73 27.55
C GLN A 272 9.20 -2.50 26.74
N ARG A 273 10.22 -1.81 26.23
CA ARG A 273 11.36 -2.45 25.55
C ARG A 273 12.16 -3.34 26.50
N PHE A 274 12.35 -2.91 27.74
CA PHE A 274 13.05 -3.71 28.74
C PHE A 274 12.26 -4.96 29.14
N ALA A 275 10.94 -4.86 29.29
CA ALA A 275 10.07 -6.01 29.56
C ALA A 275 10.11 -7.05 28.42
N LEU A 276 10.10 -6.59 27.15
CA LEU A 276 10.20 -7.48 25.99
C LEU A 276 11.55 -8.21 25.92
N ARG A 277 12.65 -7.58 26.32
CA ARG A 277 13.98 -8.24 26.38
C ARG A 277 14.04 -9.37 27.39
N ARG A 278 13.28 -9.29 28.50
CA ARG A 278 13.24 -10.34 29.54
C ARG A 278 12.45 -11.59 29.14
N ILE A 279 11.58 -11.52 28.15
CA ILE A 279 10.75 -12.66 27.70
C ILE A 279 11.52 -13.55 26.72
N HIS A 280 12.61 -13.05 26.15
CA HIS A 280 13.43 -13.74 25.13
C HIS A 280 14.82 -14.20 25.64
N VAL A 281 15.04 -14.16 26.93
CA VAL A 281 16.17 -14.83 27.63
C VAL A 281 15.63 -16.00 28.45
#